data_20f6c0876b08b6199e13b00a5f8c0523
#
_entry.id   20f6c0876b08b6199e13b00a5f8c0523
#
_cell.length_a   1.000
_cell.length_b   1.000
_cell.length_c   1.000
_cell.angle_alpha   90.00
_cell.angle_beta   90.00
_cell.angle_gamma   90.00
#
_symmetry.space_group_name_H-M   'P 1'
#
loop_
_entity.id
_entity.type
_entity.pdbx_description
1 polymer ?
#
loop_
_entity_poly.entity_id
_entity_poly.type
_entity_poly.pdbx_seq_one_letter_code
_entity_poly.pdbx_strand_id
1 'polypeptide(L)'
;MTKYKYKQLSEDSKITARECIDRNGGDIREISKKQFDRMKNKYDKNVWKENDIYFEERFASTSKDWEVIDLCKQNDWYFEKDGTRI
;
A
#
# COMPACT_ATOMS: atom_id res chain seq x y z
N MET A 1 -7.76 -3.36 -25.15
CA MET A 1 -7.49 -2.32 -24.16
C MET A 1 -6.09 -2.52 -23.58
N THR A 2 -5.26 -1.48 -23.57
CA THR A 2 -3.90 -1.59 -23.06
C THR A 2 -3.88 -1.50 -21.53
N LYS A 3 -3.21 -2.45 -20.91
CA LYS A 3 -3.02 -2.48 -19.47
C LYS A 3 -1.60 -2.04 -19.12
N TYR A 4 -1.44 -1.26 -18.07
CA TYR A 4 -0.15 -0.78 -17.60
C TYR A 4 0.14 -1.32 -16.21
N LYS A 5 1.41 -1.70 -16.00
CA LYS A 5 1.91 -1.97 -14.65
C LYS A 5 2.20 -0.64 -13.98
N TYR A 6 2.12 -0.59 -12.65
CA TYR A 6 2.39 0.64 -11.90
C TYR A 6 3.70 1.31 -12.32
N LYS A 7 4.77 0.54 -12.47
CA LYS A 7 6.09 1.07 -12.84
C LYS A 7 6.14 1.74 -14.21
N GLN A 8 5.17 1.46 -15.09
CA GLN A 8 5.10 2.02 -16.44
C GLN A 8 4.34 3.34 -16.50
N LEU A 9 3.71 3.74 -15.40
CA LEU A 9 2.92 4.96 -15.33
C LEU A 9 3.80 6.20 -15.18
N SER A 10 3.29 7.35 -15.67
CA SER A 10 3.90 8.65 -15.39
C SER A 10 3.81 8.98 -13.91
N GLU A 11 4.57 9.97 -13.44
CA GLU A 11 4.53 10.38 -12.03
C GLU A 11 3.11 10.81 -11.61
N ASP A 12 2.41 11.56 -12.44
CA ASP A 12 1.03 11.98 -12.16
C ASP A 12 0.08 10.79 -12.10
N SER A 13 0.21 9.84 -13.05
CA SER A 13 -0.61 8.65 -13.08
C SER A 13 -0.34 7.72 -11.89
N LYS A 14 0.89 7.70 -11.40
CA LYS A 14 1.24 6.95 -10.18
C LYS A 14 0.52 7.50 -8.95
N ILE A 15 0.34 8.81 -8.86
CA ILE A 15 -0.42 9.43 -7.77
C ILE A 15 -1.87 8.93 -7.81
N THR A 16 -2.50 8.96 -8.98
CA THR A 16 -3.85 8.44 -9.17
C THR A 16 -3.94 6.95 -8.82
N ALA A 17 -2.96 6.16 -9.23
CA ALA A 17 -2.90 4.73 -8.94
C ALA A 17 -2.85 4.48 -7.43
N ARG A 18 -2.04 5.22 -6.69
CA ARG A 18 -1.94 5.11 -5.24
C ARG A 18 -3.26 5.45 -4.56
N GLU A 19 -3.93 6.48 -5.02
CA GLU A 19 -5.25 6.86 -4.51
C GLU A 19 -6.29 5.75 -4.75
N CYS A 20 -6.26 5.13 -5.92
CA CYS A 20 -7.14 4.00 -6.22
C CYS A 20 -6.89 2.80 -5.32
N ILE A 21 -5.62 2.50 -5.04
CA ILE A 21 -5.25 1.41 -4.12
C ILE A 21 -5.77 1.70 -2.71
N ASP A 22 -5.63 2.93 -2.25
CA ASP A 22 -5.99 3.31 -0.88
C ASP A 22 -7.49 3.54 -0.67
N ARG A 23 -8.27 3.60 -1.74
CA ARG A 23 -9.71 3.88 -1.67
C ARG A 23 -10.49 2.91 -0.78
N ASN A 24 -10.07 1.66 -0.73
CA ASN A 24 -10.70 0.61 0.07
C ASN A 24 -9.95 0.34 1.38
N GLY A 25 -9.12 1.28 1.83
CA GLY A 25 -8.28 1.12 3.01
C GLY A 25 -6.86 0.68 2.66
N GLY A 26 -6.00 0.66 3.66
CA GLY A 26 -4.60 0.28 3.50
C GLY A 26 -4.39 -1.22 3.49
N ASP A 27 -3.17 -1.63 3.22
CA ASP A 27 -2.75 -3.02 3.31
C ASP A 27 -2.50 -3.39 4.78
N ILE A 28 -3.28 -4.31 5.31
CA ILE A 28 -3.20 -4.74 6.71
C ILE A 28 -2.31 -5.98 6.80
N ARG A 29 -1.29 -5.92 7.66
CA ARG A 29 -0.35 -7.01 7.86
C ARG A 29 -0.19 -7.32 9.35
N GLU A 30 -0.01 -8.60 9.66
CA GLU A 30 0.39 -9.03 10.99
C GLU A 30 1.88 -8.75 11.19
N ILE A 31 2.23 -8.18 12.34
CA ILE A 31 3.62 -7.87 12.70
C ILE A 31 3.96 -8.50 14.04
N SER A 32 5.26 -8.59 14.35
CA SER A 32 5.73 -9.08 15.65
C SER A 32 5.54 -8.01 16.73
N LYS A 33 5.51 -8.44 17.99
CA LYS A 33 5.46 -7.52 19.13
C LYS A 33 6.64 -6.54 19.11
N LYS A 34 7.80 -7.00 18.74
CA LYS A 34 9.02 -6.18 18.65
C LYS A 34 8.86 -5.06 17.61
N GLN A 35 8.31 -5.38 16.45
CA GLN A 35 8.01 -4.39 15.43
C GLN A 35 6.92 -3.42 15.89
N PHE A 36 5.88 -3.92 16.53
CA PHE A 36 4.81 -3.11 17.07
C PHE A 36 5.34 -2.08 18.08
N ASP A 37 6.14 -2.51 19.06
CA ASP A 37 6.71 -1.61 20.06
C ASP A 37 7.57 -0.53 19.43
N ARG A 38 8.35 -0.88 18.42
CA ARG A 38 9.20 0.07 17.69
C ARG A 38 8.37 1.05 16.85
N MET A 39 7.35 0.57 16.16
CA MET A 39 6.52 1.38 15.28
C MET A 39 5.54 2.26 16.04
N LYS A 40 5.03 1.80 17.18
CA LYS A 40 4.12 2.55 18.02
C LYS A 40 4.72 3.89 18.45
N ASN A 41 6.02 3.91 18.72
CA ASN A 41 6.72 5.13 19.10
C ASN A 41 6.91 6.12 17.95
N LYS A 42 6.91 5.64 16.69
CA LYS A 42 7.14 6.46 15.50
C LYS A 42 5.88 6.75 14.70
N TYR A 43 4.96 5.79 14.63
CA TYR A 43 3.82 5.82 13.71
C TYR A 43 2.53 5.38 14.44
N ASP A 44 2.21 6.08 15.48
CA ASP A 44 1.14 5.76 16.44
C ASP A 44 -0.22 5.41 15.80
N LYS A 45 -0.51 5.96 14.63
CA LYS A 45 -1.83 5.83 13.98
C LYS A 45 -2.01 4.57 13.14
N ASN A 46 -0.92 3.86 12.82
CA ASN A 46 -0.94 2.80 11.83
C ASN A 46 -0.72 1.42 12.41
N VAL A 47 -0.66 1.30 13.71
CA VAL A 47 -0.45 0.01 14.39
C VAL A 47 -1.44 -0.17 15.52
N TRP A 48 -1.91 -1.40 15.70
CA TRP A 48 -2.84 -1.74 16.80
C TRP A 48 -2.67 -3.19 17.21
N LYS A 49 -3.28 -3.52 18.35
CA LYS A 49 -3.30 -4.86 18.91
C LYS A 49 -4.74 -5.36 18.97
N GLU A 50 -4.97 -6.59 18.57
CA GLU A 50 -6.28 -7.24 18.67
C GLU A 50 -6.07 -8.72 19.00
N ASN A 51 -6.67 -9.20 20.10
CA ASN A 51 -6.59 -10.59 20.55
C ASN A 51 -5.14 -11.15 20.61
N ASP A 52 -4.22 -10.37 21.18
CA ASP A 52 -2.80 -10.70 21.31
C ASP A 52 -2.05 -10.79 19.98
N ILE A 53 -2.67 -10.35 18.91
CA ILE A 53 -2.03 -10.24 17.58
C ILE A 53 -1.81 -8.76 17.28
N TYR A 54 -0.65 -8.44 16.71
CA TYR A 54 -0.27 -7.07 16.39
C TYR A 54 -0.36 -6.85 14.89
N PHE A 55 -0.89 -5.70 14.50
CA PHE A 55 -1.13 -5.36 13.09
C PHE A 55 -0.57 -4.00 12.74
N GLU A 56 -0.21 -3.84 11.45
CA GLU A 56 0.06 -2.55 10.85
C GLU A 56 -0.81 -2.36 9.62
N GLU A 57 -1.14 -1.10 9.31
CA GLU A 57 -1.80 -0.73 8.07
C GLU A 57 -0.87 0.17 7.26
N ARG A 58 -0.63 -0.18 6.01
CA ARG A 58 0.21 0.60 5.10
C ARG A 58 -0.62 1.14 3.96
N PHE A 59 -0.45 2.43 3.70
CA PHE A 59 -1.10 3.11 2.59
C PHE A 59 -0.12 3.28 1.43
N ALA A 60 -0.60 3.07 0.19
CA ALA A 60 0.22 3.26 -1.00
C ALA A 60 0.71 4.70 -1.15
N SER A 61 -0.09 5.68 -0.70
CA SER A 61 0.26 7.09 -0.75
C SER A 61 1.50 7.45 0.08
N THR A 62 1.80 6.66 1.11
CA THR A 62 2.97 6.87 1.98
C THR A 62 4.07 5.85 1.79
N SER A 63 3.89 4.90 0.88
CA SER A 63 4.86 3.84 0.61
C SER A 63 5.84 4.26 -0.48
N LYS A 64 7.01 3.62 -0.49
CA LYS A 64 7.99 3.81 -1.55
C LYS A 64 7.53 3.11 -2.82
N ASP A 65 8.00 3.56 -3.98
CA ASP A 65 7.61 2.98 -5.26
C ASP A 65 7.82 1.46 -5.33
N TRP A 66 8.93 0.96 -4.83
CA TRP A 66 9.20 -0.48 -4.87
C TRP A 66 8.21 -1.28 -4.03
N GLU A 67 7.72 -0.70 -2.94
CA GLU A 67 6.70 -1.34 -2.10
C GLU A 67 5.36 -1.40 -2.83
N VAL A 68 5.00 -0.34 -3.54
CA VAL A 68 3.76 -0.29 -4.35
C VAL A 68 3.86 -1.26 -5.53
N ILE A 69 5.01 -1.34 -6.17
CA ILE A 69 5.26 -2.29 -7.26
C ILE A 69 5.06 -3.73 -6.78
N ASP A 70 5.63 -4.08 -5.63
CA ASP A 70 5.47 -5.42 -5.05
C ASP A 70 4.01 -5.71 -4.69
N LEU A 71 3.31 -4.75 -4.10
CA LEU A 71 1.91 -4.90 -3.75
C LEU A 71 1.04 -5.16 -4.98
N CYS A 72 1.24 -4.39 -6.05
CA CYS A 72 0.53 -4.57 -7.31
C CYS A 72 0.82 -5.93 -7.94
N LYS A 73 2.07 -6.38 -7.85
CA LYS A 73 2.50 -7.67 -8.39
C LYS A 73 1.85 -8.83 -7.64
N GLN A 74 1.78 -8.74 -6.32
CA GLN A 74 1.15 -9.78 -5.49
C GLN A 74 -0.35 -9.91 -5.75
N ASN A 75 -1.02 -8.82 -6.14
CA ASN A 75 -2.46 -8.78 -6.37
C ASN A 75 -2.84 -8.78 -7.84
N ASP A 76 -1.89 -8.87 -8.76
CA ASP A 76 -2.12 -8.80 -10.20
C ASP A 76 -2.91 -7.55 -10.61
N TRP A 77 -2.57 -6.40 -10.04
CA TRP A 77 -3.23 -5.14 -10.36
C TRP A 77 -2.60 -4.48 -11.57
N TYR A 78 -3.46 -4.00 -12.44
CA TYR A 78 -3.10 -3.24 -13.64
C TYR A 78 -3.86 -1.93 -13.66
N PHE A 79 -3.40 -1.00 -14.48
CA PHE A 79 -3.91 0.36 -14.49
C PHE A 79 -4.16 0.83 -15.92
N GLU A 80 -5.05 1.80 -16.06
CA GLU A 80 -5.17 2.56 -17.29
C GLU A 80 -4.03 3.57 -17.35
N LYS A 81 -3.86 4.23 -18.51
CA LYS A 81 -2.78 5.18 -18.71
C LYS A 81 -2.80 6.33 -17.70
N ASP A 82 -3.98 6.74 -17.24
CA ASP A 82 -4.16 7.80 -16.26
C ASP A 82 -3.94 7.36 -14.81
N GLY A 83 -3.70 6.09 -14.59
CA GLY A 83 -3.49 5.51 -13.26
C GLY A 83 -4.73 4.90 -12.62
N THR A 84 -5.89 4.96 -13.27
CA THR A 84 -7.10 4.32 -12.74
C THR A 84 -6.93 2.80 -12.73
N ARG A 85 -7.22 2.17 -11.61
CA ARG A 85 -7.09 0.71 -11.50
C ARG A 85 -8.18 0.00 -12.30
N ILE A 86 -7.75 -0.98 -13.06
CA ILE A 86 -8.65 -1.83 -13.83
C ILE A 86 -9.26 -2.92 -12.96
#